data_6bf0bf2cdd0ac462e1598d06e9a709f3
#
_entry.id   6bf0bf2cdd0ac462e1598d06e9a709f3
#
_cell.length_a   1.000
_cell.length_b   1.000
_cell.length_c   1.000
_cell.angle_alpha   90.00
_cell.angle_beta   90.00
_cell.angle_gamma   90.00
#
_symmetry.space_group_name_H-M   'P 1'
#
loop_
_entity.id
_entity.type
_entity.pdbx_description
1 polymer ?
#
loop_
_entity_poly.entity_id
_entity_poly.type
_entity_poly.pdbx_seq_one_letter_code
_entity_poly.pdbx_strand_id
1 'polypeptide(L)'
;QQLYTTREFSGDLTLKLEFRATPNADSGVFIREPQLQCRDFPLAGPYKELKHFKSGDWNELVVVVRDGVALCTCNGEVIEEAMKVPATGPIGLEGDRGQMEYRRIRISQE
;
A
#
# COMPACT_ATOMS: atom_id res chain seq x y z
N GLN A 1 -13.70 7.50 2.45
CA GLN A 1 -12.98 8.76 2.24
C GLN A 1 -11.59 8.47 1.68
N GLN A 2 -11.21 9.17 0.62
CA GLN A 2 -9.96 8.93 -0.10
C GLN A 2 -9.16 10.24 -0.18
N LEU A 3 -7.86 10.12 -0.03
CA LEU A 3 -6.93 11.23 -0.14
C LEU A 3 -5.91 10.91 -1.23
N TYR A 4 -5.84 11.76 -2.24
CA TYR A 4 -4.93 11.58 -3.37
C TYR A 4 -3.87 12.68 -3.41
N THR A 5 -2.70 12.35 -3.94
CA THR A 5 -1.71 13.37 -4.27
C THR A 5 -2.27 14.27 -5.37
N THR A 6 -1.93 15.55 -5.32
CA THR A 6 -2.26 16.48 -6.41
C THR A 6 -1.34 16.28 -7.60
N ARG A 7 -0.15 15.74 -7.36
CA ARG A 7 0.83 15.42 -8.39
C ARG A 7 0.61 14.00 -8.90
N GLU A 8 0.70 13.81 -10.20
CA GLU A 8 0.75 12.49 -10.81
C GLU A 8 2.20 12.04 -10.93
N PHE A 9 2.40 10.74 -10.78
CA PHE A 9 3.71 10.12 -10.85
C PHE A 9 3.75 9.15 -12.04
N SER A 10 4.72 9.34 -12.92
CA SER A 10 4.91 8.47 -14.08
C SER A 10 6.26 7.78 -14.01
N GLY A 11 6.40 6.70 -14.78
CA GLY A 11 7.65 5.94 -14.83
C GLY A 11 7.89 5.11 -13.58
N ASP A 12 9.13 4.76 -13.36
CA ASP A 12 9.52 3.92 -12.23
C ASP A 12 9.53 4.73 -10.93
N LEU A 13 9.06 4.12 -9.87
CA LEU A 13 9.06 4.76 -8.55
C LEU A 13 9.13 3.72 -7.44
N THR A 14 9.50 4.18 -6.25
CA THR A 14 9.39 3.40 -5.02
C THR A 14 8.56 4.20 -4.03
N LEU A 15 7.47 3.60 -3.55
CA LEU A 15 6.64 4.13 -2.48
C LEU A 15 6.93 3.34 -1.21
N LYS A 16 7.21 4.05 -0.12
CA LYS A 16 7.33 3.44 1.21
C LYS A 16 6.41 4.16 2.17
N LEU A 17 5.71 3.40 2.98
CA LEU A 17 4.90 3.96 4.07
C LEU A 17 4.74 2.93 5.17
N GLU A 18 4.25 3.39 6.31
CA GLU A 18 3.81 2.49 7.37
C GLU A 18 2.32 2.66 7.58
N PHE A 19 1.64 1.55 7.88
CA PHE A 19 0.23 1.60 8.22
C PHE A 19 -0.04 0.79 9.48
N ARG A 20 -1.10 1.20 10.18
CA ARG A 20 -1.61 0.49 11.36
C ARG A 20 -3.11 0.33 11.19
N ALA A 21 -3.60 -0.90 11.19
CA ALA A 21 -4.98 -1.24 10.93
C ALA A 21 -5.63 -1.84 12.16
N THR A 22 -6.87 -1.41 12.47
CA THR A 22 -7.69 -2.15 13.42
C THR A 22 -8.18 -3.45 12.78
N PRO A 23 -8.67 -4.42 13.56
CA PRO A 23 -9.13 -5.71 13.00
C PRO A 23 -10.22 -5.57 11.93
N ASN A 24 -11.04 -4.51 12.01
CA ASN A 24 -12.14 -4.31 11.07
C ASN A 24 -11.81 -3.32 9.95
N ALA A 25 -10.58 -2.86 9.86
CA ALA A 25 -10.21 -1.90 8.83
C ALA A 25 -10.28 -2.52 7.44
N ASP A 26 -10.84 -1.77 6.51
CA ASP A 26 -10.96 -2.17 5.11
C ASP A 26 -10.55 -0.98 4.26
N SER A 27 -9.26 -0.83 4.09
CA SER A 27 -8.67 0.33 3.43
C SER A 27 -7.65 -0.11 2.39
N GLY A 28 -6.95 0.85 1.80
CA GLY A 28 -5.94 0.52 0.82
C GLY A 28 -5.16 1.72 0.34
N VAL A 29 -4.14 1.39 -0.44
CA VAL A 29 -3.30 2.36 -1.13
C VAL A 29 -3.58 2.24 -2.62
N PHE A 30 -3.93 3.36 -3.27
CA PHE A 30 -4.17 3.40 -4.70
C PHE A 30 -2.86 3.77 -5.40
N ILE A 31 -2.43 2.91 -6.32
CA ILE A 31 -1.21 3.13 -7.08
C ILE A 31 -1.62 3.40 -8.51
N ARG A 32 -1.78 4.68 -8.83
CA ARG A 32 -2.21 5.21 -10.12
C ARG A 32 -3.63 4.83 -10.54
N GLU A 33 -4.27 3.88 -9.88
CA GLU A 33 -5.64 3.46 -10.10
C GLU A 33 -5.93 2.19 -9.31
N PRO A 34 -5.22 1.07 -9.54
CA PRO A 34 -5.50 -0.15 -8.77
C PRO A 34 -5.21 0.05 -7.30
N GLN A 35 -6.01 -0.63 -6.48
CA GLN A 35 -5.93 -0.55 -5.04
C GLN A 35 -5.16 -1.75 -4.49
N LEU A 36 -4.16 -1.46 -3.66
CA LEU A 36 -3.51 -2.46 -2.82
C LEU A 36 -4.19 -2.42 -1.45
N GLN A 37 -4.84 -3.49 -1.06
CA GLN A 37 -5.62 -3.52 0.18
C GLN A 37 -4.70 -3.48 1.41
N CYS A 38 -5.07 -2.65 2.39
CA CYS A 38 -4.39 -2.54 3.68
C CYS A 38 -5.39 -2.88 4.78
N ARG A 39 -5.13 -3.98 5.48
CA ARG A 39 -6.01 -4.52 6.52
C ARG A 39 -5.15 -5.20 7.57
N ASP A 40 -5.78 -5.73 8.59
CA ASP A 40 -5.15 -6.75 9.43
C ASP A 40 -5.15 -8.05 8.61
N PHE A 41 -4.11 -8.26 7.83
CA PHE A 41 -4.06 -9.34 6.85
C PHE A 41 -4.27 -10.73 7.43
N PRO A 42 -3.66 -11.10 8.57
CA PRO A 42 -3.90 -12.44 9.13
C PRO A 42 -5.35 -12.72 9.49
N LEU A 43 -6.10 -11.68 9.86
CA LEU A 43 -7.49 -11.82 10.25
C LEU A 43 -8.44 -11.67 9.06
N ALA A 44 -8.26 -10.64 8.26
CA ALA A 44 -9.23 -10.25 7.23
C ALA A 44 -8.79 -10.61 5.81
N GLY A 45 -7.54 -10.98 5.60
CA GLY A 45 -6.99 -11.24 4.28
C GLY A 45 -6.75 -9.99 3.48
N PRO A 46 -6.37 -10.12 2.22
CA PRO A 46 -6.16 -11.37 1.47
C PRO A 46 -4.85 -12.12 1.79
N TYR A 47 -3.90 -11.50 2.48
CA TYR A 47 -2.57 -12.06 2.67
C TYR A 47 -2.46 -12.67 4.06
N LYS A 48 -3.07 -13.84 4.26
CA LYS A 48 -3.22 -14.42 5.60
C LYS A 48 -1.99 -15.15 6.14
N GLU A 49 -1.02 -15.43 5.28
CA GLU A 49 0.13 -16.28 5.64
C GLU A 49 1.39 -15.48 5.97
N LEU A 50 1.28 -14.19 6.16
CA LEU A 50 2.43 -13.35 6.48
C LEU A 50 2.98 -13.68 7.87
N LYS A 51 4.29 -13.88 7.93
CA LYS A 51 4.98 -14.27 9.17
C LYS A 51 5.40 -13.08 10.03
N HIS A 52 5.59 -11.93 9.41
CA HIS A 52 6.12 -10.74 10.08
C HIS A 52 5.11 -9.62 10.24
N PHE A 53 3.84 -9.89 9.96
CA PHE A 53 2.78 -8.90 10.15
C PHE A 53 2.55 -8.66 11.64
N LYS A 54 2.42 -7.39 12.03
CA LYS A 54 2.20 -6.98 13.42
C LYS A 54 0.77 -6.43 13.55
N SER A 55 -0.14 -7.26 14.07
CA SER A 55 -1.53 -6.83 14.28
C SER A 55 -1.61 -5.71 15.29
N GLY A 56 -2.36 -4.65 14.96
CA GLY A 56 -2.55 -3.51 15.84
C GLY A 56 -1.33 -2.60 15.97
N ASP A 57 -0.32 -2.81 15.16
CA ASP A 57 0.92 -2.05 15.20
C ASP A 57 1.30 -1.59 13.78
N TRP A 58 2.42 -0.90 13.67
CA TRP A 58 2.89 -0.35 12.41
C TRP A 58 3.55 -1.43 11.55
N ASN A 59 3.15 -1.48 10.29
CA ASN A 59 3.69 -2.39 9.29
C ASN A 59 4.22 -1.57 8.11
N GLU A 60 5.38 -1.94 7.59
CA GLU A 60 5.97 -1.22 6.47
C GLU A 60 5.49 -1.80 5.15
N LEU A 61 4.91 -0.95 4.32
CA LEU A 61 4.52 -1.27 2.96
C LEU A 61 5.54 -0.65 2.00
N VAL A 62 6.08 -1.47 1.10
CA VAL A 62 6.97 -1.00 0.04
C VAL A 62 6.39 -1.42 -1.30
N VAL A 63 6.25 -0.45 -2.20
CA VAL A 63 5.77 -0.68 -3.56
C VAL A 63 6.84 -0.20 -4.53
N VAL A 64 7.36 -1.11 -5.32
CA VAL A 64 8.38 -0.80 -6.33
C VAL A 64 7.76 -0.96 -7.70
N VAL A 65 7.64 0.13 -8.44
CA VAL A 65 7.08 0.14 -9.80
C VAL A 65 8.24 0.15 -10.80
N ARG A 66 8.25 -0.84 -11.68
CA ARG A 66 9.22 -0.97 -12.77
C ARG A 66 8.48 -1.38 -14.04
N ASP A 67 8.62 -0.59 -15.09
CA ASP A 67 8.01 -0.88 -16.40
C ASP A 67 6.51 -1.20 -16.30
N GLY A 68 5.77 -0.41 -15.51
CA GLY A 68 4.33 -0.57 -15.36
C GLY A 68 3.89 -1.76 -14.51
N VAL A 69 4.80 -2.35 -13.75
CA VAL A 69 4.51 -3.48 -12.87
C VAL A 69 4.98 -3.16 -11.46
N ALA A 70 4.11 -3.39 -10.47
CA ALA A 70 4.39 -3.12 -9.08
C ALA A 70 4.68 -4.42 -8.33
N LEU A 71 5.81 -4.44 -7.63
CA LEU A 71 6.16 -5.45 -6.63
C LEU A 71 5.87 -4.84 -5.26
N CYS A 72 5.00 -5.49 -4.48
CA CYS A 72 4.57 -4.96 -3.18
C CYS A 72 4.98 -5.91 -2.07
N THR A 73 5.59 -5.35 -1.01
CA THR A 73 5.98 -6.12 0.16
C THR A 73 5.41 -5.50 1.42
N CYS A 74 5.14 -6.34 2.43
CA CYS A 74 4.76 -5.90 3.76
C CYS A 74 5.77 -6.49 4.75
N ASN A 75 6.48 -5.63 5.45
CA ASN A 75 7.58 -6.02 6.35
C ASN A 75 8.59 -6.96 5.65
N GLY A 76 8.84 -6.73 4.36
CA GLY A 76 9.78 -7.51 3.57
C GLY A 76 9.21 -8.77 2.94
N GLU A 77 7.97 -9.15 3.24
CA GLU A 77 7.33 -10.31 2.63
C GLU A 77 6.50 -9.89 1.41
N VAL A 78 6.62 -10.61 0.31
CA VAL A 78 5.91 -10.28 -0.93
C VAL A 78 4.41 -10.51 -0.75
N ILE A 79 3.60 -9.48 -1.03
CA ILE A 79 2.14 -9.58 -1.02
C ILE A 79 1.54 -9.48 -2.43
N GLU A 80 2.19 -8.73 -3.32
CA GLU A 80 1.84 -8.69 -4.74
C GLU A 80 3.12 -8.75 -5.56
N GLU A 81 3.24 -9.78 -6.38
CA GLU A 81 4.47 -10.00 -7.11
C GLU A 81 4.56 -9.17 -8.40
N ALA A 82 3.43 -9.00 -9.08
CA ALA A 82 3.40 -8.34 -10.38
C ALA A 82 2.05 -7.68 -10.63
N MET A 83 1.74 -6.63 -9.88
CA MET A 83 0.49 -5.88 -10.05
C MET A 83 0.67 -4.88 -11.19
N LYS A 84 -0.19 -4.95 -12.20
CA LYS A 84 -0.15 -4.01 -13.32
C LYS A 84 -0.68 -2.65 -12.88
N VAL A 85 0.05 -1.60 -13.24
CA VAL A 85 -0.35 -0.22 -12.94
C VAL A 85 -0.28 0.63 -14.21
N PRO A 86 -1.11 1.68 -14.32
CA PRO A 86 -1.02 2.61 -15.45
C PRO A 86 0.34 3.31 -15.52
N ALA A 87 0.66 3.87 -16.69
CA ALA A 87 1.93 4.55 -16.91
C ALA A 87 2.09 5.80 -16.06
N THR A 88 0.99 6.41 -15.65
CA THR A 88 0.98 7.62 -14.82
C THR A 88 -0.28 7.65 -13.97
N GLY A 89 -0.28 8.44 -12.93
CA GLY A 89 -1.43 8.66 -12.07
C GLY A 89 -1.03 9.05 -10.65
N PRO A 90 -2.01 9.39 -9.83
CA PRO A 90 -1.74 9.80 -8.44
C PRO A 90 -1.51 8.59 -7.54
N ILE A 91 -0.98 8.86 -6.36
CA ILE A 91 -0.95 7.93 -5.23
C ILE A 91 -2.08 8.34 -4.29
N GLY A 92 -2.88 7.38 -3.84
CA GLY A 92 -4.01 7.64 -2.96
C GLY A 92 -4.00 6.76 -1.73
N LEU A 93 -4.56 7.29 -0.66
CA LEU A 93 -4.76 6.56 0.59
C LEU A 93 -6.23 6.54 0.92
N GLU A 94 -6.75 5.38 1.29
CA GLU A 94 -8.12 5.26 1.76
C GLU A 94 -8.14 5.26 3.28
N GLY A 95 -8.94 6.16 3.86
CA GLY A 95 -9.19 6.20 5.29
C GLY A 95 -10.54 5.57 5.58
N ASP A 96 -10.57 4.60 6.49
CA ASP A 96 -11.78 3.88 6.85
C ASP A 96 -12.23 4.27 8.25
N ARG A 97 -12.91 5.43 8.36
CA ARG A 97 -13.54 5.90 9.60
C ARG A 97 -12.59 5.92 10.81
N GLY A 98 -11.32 6.25 10.58
CA GLY A 98 -10.33 6.25 11.65
C GLY A 98 -9.82 4.88 12.05
N GLN A 99 -10.16 3.84 11.29
CA GLN A 99 -9.68 2.47 11.56
C GLN A 99 -8.32 2.20 10.91
N MET A 100 -7.81 3.14 10.13
CA MET A 100 -6.53 3.02 9.44
C MET A 100 -5.70 4.26 9.71
N GLU A 101 -4.43 4.05 10.02
CA GLU A 101 -3.47 5.13 10.17
C GLU A 101 -2.31 4.89 9.21
N TYR A 102 -1.78 5.98 8.64
CA TYR A 102 -0.63 5.95 7.75
C TYR A 102 0.42 6.94 8.26
N ARG A 103 1.69 6.59 8.09
CA ARG A 103 2.79 7.52 8.43
C ARG A 103 4.02 7.22 7.59
N ARG A 104 4.98 8.15 7.62
CA ARG A 104 6.29 8.02 6.97
C ARG A 104 6.18 7.72 5.48
N ILE A 105 5.28 8.47 4.83
CA ILE A 105 5.00 8.28 3.41
C ILE A 105 6.12 8.94 2.60
N ARG A 106 6.81 8.14 1.78
CA ARG A 106 7.95 8.60 0.98
C ARG A 106 7.83 8.04 -0.43
N ILE A 107 8.05 8.89 -1.42
CA ILE A 107 8.02 8.50 -2.83
C ILE A 107 9.35 8.91 -3.46
N SER A 108 10.05 7.94 -4.04
CA SER A 108 11.28 8.18 -4.79
C SER A 108 11.05 7.83 -6.25
N GLN A 109 11.35 8.76 -7.16
CA GLN A 109 11.30 8.53 -8.59
C GLN A 109 12.69 8.37 -9.15
N GLU A 110 12.81 7.51 -10.12
CA GLU A 110 14.09 7.23 -10.79
C GLU A 110 14.09 7.73 -12.22
#